data_90d7460b0faadea429bb301a33a85528
#
_entry.id   90d7460b0faadea429bb301a33a85528
#
_cell.length_a   1.000
_cell.length_b   1.000
_cell.length_c   1.000
_cell.angle_alpha   90.00
_cell.angle_beta   90.00
_cell.angle_gamma   90.00
#
_symmetry.space_group_name_H-M   'P 1'
#
loop_
_entity.id
_entity.type
_entity.pdbx_description
1 polymer ?
#
loop_
_entity_poly.entity_id
_entity_poly.type
_entity_poly.pdbx_seq_one_letter_code
_entity_poly.pdbx_strand_id
1 'polypeptide(L)'
;RIDLLEYYDSRKNILDIERNTLFLLAEELKRFKKEKGLKDFNDLLEDYIKKESTNSFKVLFIDEAQDLSLLQWEMVRKLWTNAEKTYIAGDDDQAIFKWAGADVDHFIALKEEVNDIKTLDQSYRIPGGPIHELSQSIINKVQNRFDKEYKPRDEIGILKRYSDITQVDMSKGNWLVLSSANYFLDDAKDLCEIQGWYYQFKGMNSVSLKLLLALNNWEQWRKGELLNHLEIKNIYEYLGSSVIPGFQKGKTLHSDTKYKIEECQQDHGLTTSAVWFDAFEGLDPITETYIRNMRANGEQINKNPRIKMSTIHGAKGGEADNVLLLQDLTGAAIETFSHDPDELHRLFYTGATRAKRELHVLDPKNFDRAYVL
;
A
#
# COMPACT_ATOMS: atom_id res chain seq x y z
N ARG A 1 -4.46 12.84 -26.09
CA ARG A 1 -3.38 13.57 -25.39
C ARG A 1 -3.95 14.94 -24.98
N ILE A 2 -4.23 15.15 -23.71
CA ILE A 2 -4.60 16.47 -23.20
C ILE A 2 -3.31 17.32 -23.23
N ASP A 3 -3.34 18.48 -23.92
CA ASP A 3 -2.25 19.44 -23.89
C ASP A 3 -2.06 19.94 -22.44
N LEU A 4 -0.81 20.15 -22.02
CA LEU A 4 -0.50 20.62 -20.66
C LEU A 4 -1.28 21.89 -20.30
N LEU A 5 -1.46 22.77 -21.27
CA LEU A 5 -2.15 24.04 -21.06
C LEU A 5 -3.68 23.84 -21.01
N GLU A 6 -4.22 22.91 -21.78
CA GLU A 6 -5.62 22.50 -21.72
C GLU A 6 -5.93 21.85 -20.35
N TYR A 7 -5.04 20.99 -19.88
CA TYR A 7 -5.15 20.42 -18.53
C TYR A 7 -5.08 21.49 -17.45
N TYR A 8 -4.16 22.46 -17.56
CA TYR A 8 -4.08 23.58 -16.65
C TYR A 8 -5.37 24.40 -16.65
N ASP A 9 -5.90 24.74 -17.81
CA ASP A 9 -7.10 25.56 -17.95
C ASP A 9 -8.34 24.86 -17.33
N SER A 10 -8.39 23.53 -17.40
CA SER A 10 -9.43 22.73 -16.73
C SER A 10 -9.29 22.68 -15.21
N ARG A 11 -8.12 23.01 -14.65
CA ARG A 11 -7.80 22.95 -13.21
C ARG A 11 -7.28 24.26 -12.61
N LYS A 12 -7.54 25.37 -13.28
CA LYS A 12 -7.01 26.71 -12.95
C LYS A 12 -7.24 27.16 -11.50
N ASN A 13 -8.31 26.71 -10.88
CA ASN A 13 -8.66 27.06 -9.49
C ASN A 13 -7.96 26.18 -8.43
N ILE A 14 -7.28 25.11 -8.85
CA ILE A 14 -6.66 24.13 -7.96
C ILE A 14 -5.14 24.27 -7.96
N LEU A 15 -4.56 24.71 -9.07
CA LEU A 15 -3.12 24.83 -9.23
C LEU A 15 -2.64 26.23 -8.82
N ASP A 16 -1.90 26.29 -7.72
CA ASP A 16 -1.25 27.53 -7.24
C ASP A 16 0.05 27.81 -8.04
N ILE A 17 -0.08 27.86 -9.37
CA ILE A 17 1.00 28.17 -10.29
C ILE A 17 0.46 28.93 -11.49
N GLU A 18 1.16 29.96 -11.95
CA GLU A 18 0.78 30.67 -13.16
C GLU A 18 0.98 29.83 -14.43
N ARG A 19 0.04 29.94 -15.37
CA ARG A 19 0.03 29.21 -16.65
C ARG A 19 1.36 29.31 -17.42
N ASN A 20 1.91 30.52 -17.50
CA ASN A 20 3.19 30.74 -18.19
C ASN A 20 4.35 30.09 -17.45
N THR A 21 4.35 30.12 -16.13
CA THR A 21 5.37 29.45 -15.29
C THR A 21 5.34 27.94 -15.51
N LEU A 22 4.15 27.32 -15.55
CA LEU A 22 4.01 25.90 -15.83
C LEU A 22 4.54 25.54 -17.21
N PHE A 23 4.23 26.34 -18.23
CA PHE A 23 4.74 26.14 -19.59
C PHE A 23 6.26 26.21 -19.64
N LEU A 24 6.86 27.25 -19.04
CA LEU A 24 8.31 27.41 -18.98
C LEU A 24 8.99 26.23 -18.26
N LEU A 25 8.44 25.78 -17.14
CA LEU A 25 8.97 24.61 -16.42
C LEU A 25 8.92 23.35 -17.28
N ALA A 26 7.85 23.12 -18.03
CA ALA A 26 7.73 21.97 -18.91
C ALA A 26 8.75 22.02 -20.06
N GLU A 27 8.98 23.16 -20.67
CA GLU A 27 9.98 23.33 -21.72
C GLU A 27 11.42 23.18 -21.18
N GLU A 28 11.69 23.76 -20.00
CA GLU A 28 12.99 23.58 -19.33
C GLU A 28 13.25 22.12 -18.95
N LEU A 29 12.22 21.38 -18.46
CA LEU A 29 12.36 19.96 -18.18
C LEU A 29 12.67 19.16 -19.44
N LYS A 30 12.01 19.46 -20.57
CA LYS A 30 12.30 18.82 -21.86
C LYS A 30 13.75 19.10 -22.29
N ARG A 31 14.20 20.37 -22.17
CA ARG A 31 15.56 20.76 -22.49
C ARG A 31 16.57 20.03 -21.61
N PHE A 32 16.36 20.04 -20.30
CA PHE A 32 17.21 19.35 -19.32
C PHE A 32 17.34 17.85 -19.63
N LYS A 33 16.22 17.17 -19.89
CA LYS A 33 16.24 15.75 -20.25
C LYS A 33 17.05 15.50 -21.51
N LYS A 34 16.88 16.34 -22.52
CA LYS A 34 17.63 16.23 -23.79
C LYS A 34 19.13 16.45 -23.60
N GLU A 35 19.54 17.50 -22.85
CA GLU A 35 20.94 17.82 -22.58
C GLU A 35 21.66 16.74 -21.76
N LYS A 36 20.94 16.11 -20.83
CA LYS A 36 21.49 15.06 -19.94
C LYS A 36 21.31 13.64 -20.49
N GLY A 37 20.65 13.46 -21.63
CA GLY A 37 20.32 12.13 -22.16
C GLY A 37 19.37 11.33 -21.26
N LEU A 38 18.53 12.00 -20.48
CA LEU A 38 17.58 11.38 -19.56
C LEU A 38 16.23 11.16 -20.24
N LYS A 39 15.53 10.10 -19.81
CA LYS A 39 14.16 9.79 -20.24
C LYS A 39 13.33 9.44 -19.03
N ASP A 40 12.12 9.95 -18.97
CA ASP A 40 11.09 9.46 -18.04
C ASP A 40 10.24 8.36 -18.69
N PHE A 41 9.28 7.82 -17.94
CA PHE A 41 8.43 6.75 -18.45
C PHE A 41 7.58 7.15 -19.67
N ASN A 42 7.12 8.40 -19.74
CA ASN A 42 6.36 8.90 -20.89
C ASN A 42 7.26 8.98 -22.14
N ASP A 43 8.49 9.45 -22.01
CA ASP A 43 9.45 9.47 -23.12
C ASP A 43 9.70 8.07 -23.67
N LEU A 44 9.75 7.04 -22.82
CA LEU A 44 9.94 5.66 -23.24
C LEU A 44 8.72 5.15 -24.05
N LEU A 45 7.51 5.48 -23.61
CA LEU A 45 6.28 5.15 -24.33
C LEU A 45 6.23 5.85 -25.68
N GLU A 46 6.52 7.17 -25.72
CA GLU A 46 6.56 7.95 -26.95
C GLU A 46 7.59 7.41 -27.95
N ASP A 47 8.78 7.07 -27.47
CA ASP A 47 9.81 6.48 -28.33
C ASP A 47 9.39 5.13 -28.91
N TYR A 48 8.70 4.32 -28.12
CA TYR A 48 8.16 3.06 -28.60
C TYR A 48 7.08 3.28 -29.68
N ILE A 49 6.17 4.21 -29.44
CA ILE A 49 5.10 4.56 -30.38
C ILE A 49 5.69 5.06 -31.72
N LYS A 50 6.77 5.84 -31.68
CA LYS A 50 7.46 6.38 -32.87
C LYS A 50 8.26 5.36 -33.68
N LYS A 51 8.59 4.19 -33.11
CA LYS A 51 9.34 3.15 -33.86
C LYS A 51 8.53 2.67 -35.06
N GLU A 52 9.19 2.53 -36.22
CA GLU A 52 8.56 2.04 -37.44
C GLU A 52 8.23 0.55 -37.41
N SER A 53 9.07 -0.25 -36.75
CA SER A 53 8.89 -1.70 -36.59
C SER A 53 8.56 -2.08 -35.16
N THR A 54 7.62 -3.02 -35.01
CA THR A 54 7.25 -3.64 -33.74
C THR A 54 7.34 -5.16 -33.85
N ASN A 55 7.58 -5.81 -32.73
CA ASN A 55 7.55 -7.28 -32.68
C ASN A 55 6.13 -7.78 -32.99
N SER A 56 6.02 -8.86 -33.75
CA SER A 56 4.76 -9.57 -33.92
C SER A 56 4.55 -10.57 -32.77
N PHE A 57 3.31 -10.73 -32.34
CA PHE A 57 2.92 -11.62 -31.25
C PHE A 57 1.85 -12.60 -31.74
N LYS A 58 1.95 -13.86 -31.34
CA LYS A 58 0.85 -14.79 -31.54
C LYS A 58 -0.32 -14.49 -30.64
N VAL A 59 -0.03 -14.14 -29.36
CA VAL A 59 -1.04 -13.80 -28.38
C VAL A 59 -0.53 -12.63 -27.54
N LEU A 60 -1.38 -11.64 -27.32
CA LEU A 60 -1.15 -10.49 -26.45
C LEU A 60 -2.20 -10.50 -25.34
N PHE A 61 -1.75 -10.38 -24.10
CA PHE A 61 -2.62 -10.19 -22.94
C PHE A 61 -2.37 -8.81 -22.33
N ILE A 62 -3.45 -8.06 -22.15
CA ILE A 62 -3.46 -6.77 -21.44
C ILE A 62 -4.31 -6.97 -20.20
N ASP A 63 -3.73 -6.77 -19.03
CA ASP A 63 -4.42 -6.89 -17.75
C ASP A 63 -4.54 -5.53 -17.07
N GLU A 64 -5.51 -5.36 -16.16
CA GLU A 64 -5.83 -4.10 -15.48
C GLU A 64 -6.01 -2.92 -16.48
N ALA A 65 -6.64 -3.19 -17.61
CA ALA A 65 -6.70 -2.25 -18.72
C ALA A 65 -7.45 -0.95 -18.41
N GLN A 66 -8.34 -0.94 -17.41
CA GLN A 66 -9.04 0.25 -16.91
C GLN A 66 -8.10 1.30 -16.27
N ASP A 67 -6.86 0.91 -15.93
CA ASP A 67 -5.87 1.80 -15.33
C ASP A 67 -4.93 2.44 -16.35
N LEU A 68 -5.08 2.15 -17.62
CA LEU A 68 -4.22 2.67 -18.68
C LEU A 68 -4.57 4.12 -19.03
N SER A 69 -3.54 4.96 -19.13
CA SER A 69 -3.66 6.31 -19.69
C SER A 69 -3.79 6.27 -21.22
N LEU A 70 -4.27 7.36 -21.83
CA LEU A 70 -4.38 7.45 -23.29
C LEU A 70 -3.04 7.19 -24.01
N LEU A 71 -1.92 7.67 -23.45
CA LEU A 71 -0.59 7.40 -24.00
C LEU A 71 -0.23 5.90 -23.96
N GLN A 72 -0.58 5.23 -22.86
CA GLN A 72 -0.41 3.79 -22.75
C GLN A 72 -1.33 3.04 -23.72
N TRP A 73 -2.55 3.53 -23.92
CA TRP A 73 -3.46 2.98 -24.93
C TRP A 73 -2.92 3.14 -26.35
N GLU A 74 -2.29 4.25 -26.72
CA GLU A 74 -1.61 4.40 -28.03
C GLU A 74 -0.53 3.30 -28.22
N MET A 75 0.26 3.04 -27.17
CA MET A 75 1.24 1.95 -27.20
C MET A 75 0.56 0.57 -27.34
N VAL A 76 -0.49 0.32 -26.56
CA VAL A 76 -1.24 -0.94 -26.59
C VAL A 76 -1.86 -1.17 -27.98
N ARG A 77 -2.46 -0.14 -28.60
CA ARG A 77 -3.00 -0.23 -29.96
C ARG A 77 -1.94 -0.63 -30.97
N LYS A 78 -0.73 -0.08 -30.85
CA LYS A 78 0.39 -0.45 -31.70
C LYS A 78 0.84 -1.92 -31.50
N LEU A 79 0.77 -2.43 -30.27
CA LEU A 79 1.02 -3.85 -29.99
C LEU A 79 -0.11 -4.73 -30.53
N TRP A 80 -1.35 -4.31 -30.32
CA TRP A 80 -2.55 -5.02 -30.73
C TRP A 80 -2.59 -5.27 -32.24
N THR A 81 -2.29 -4.24 -33.05
CA THR A 81 -2.24 -4.38 -34.52
C THR A 81 -1.20 -5.36 -35.03
N ASN A 82 -0.22 -5.73 -34.19
CA ASN A 82 0.84 -6.70 -34.50
C ASN A 82 0.65 -8.06 -33.81
N ALA A 83 -0.52 -8.31 -33.23
CA ALA A 83 -0.85 -9.58 -32.57
C ALA A 83 -1.92 -10.34 -33.37
N GLU A 84 -1.78 -11.66 -33.46
CA GLU A 84 -2.79 -12.52 -34.10
C GLU A 84 -4.06 -12.61 -33.25
N LYS A 85 -3.90 -12.62 -31.92
CA LYS A 85 -4.98 -12.61 -30.92
C LYS A 85 -4.63 -11.68 -29.77
N THR A 86 -5.59 -10.86 -29.34
CA THR A 86 -5.44 -9.97 -28.19
C THR A 86 -6.57 -10.22 -27.19
N TYR A 87 -6.20 -10.38 -25.94
CA TYR A 87 -7.11 -10.45 -24.80
C TYR A 87 -6.90 -9.23 -23.92
N ILE A 88 -7.97 -8.49 -23.67
CA ILE A 88 -7.94 -7.30 -22.80
C ILE A 88 -8.82 -7.60 -21.61
N ALA A 89 -8.24 -7.59 -20.42
CA ALA A 89 -8.94 -7.79 -19.16
C ALA A 89 -8.91 -6.51 -18.33
N GLY A 90 -9.99 -6.25 -17.61
CA GLY A 90 -10.11 -5.09 -16.74
C GLY A 90 -11.46 -5.05 -16.03
N ASP A 91 -11.54 -4.21 -15.02
CA ASP A 91 -12.74 -3.95 -14.23
C ASP A 91 -12.93 -2.46 -14.04
N ASP A 92 -13.83 -1.85 -14.83
CA ASP A 92 -14.14 -0.42 -14.77
C ASP A 92 -14.66 0.02 -13.39
N ASP A 93 -15.27 -0.88 -12.60
CA ASP A 93 -15.68 -0.62 -11.23
C ASP A 93 -14.48 -0.42 -10.28
N GLN A 94 -13.29 -0.87 -10.66
CA GLN A 94 -12.03 -0.69 -9.94
C GLN A 94 -11.09 0.35 -10.58
N ALA A 95 -11.59 1.18 -11.49
CA ALA A 95 -10.84 2.27 -12.12
C ALA A 95 -10.70 3.45 -11.15
N ILE A 96 -9.64 3.45 -10.35
CA ILE A 96 -9.39 4.45 -9.30
C ILE A 96 -8.15 5.31 -9.55
N PHE A 97 -7.50 5.19 -10.70
CA PHE A 97 -6.27 5.92 -11.04
C PHE A 97 -6.48 7.06 -12.05
N LYS A 98 -7.69 7.62 -12.14
CA LYS A 98 -7.99 8.77 -13.00
C LYS A 98 -7.07 9.96 -12.71
N TRP A 99 -6.76 10.21 -11.44
CA TRP A 99 -5.80 11.22 -11.01
C TRP A 99 -4.37 11.00 -11.55
N ALA A 100 -4.01 9.76 -11.89
CA ALA A 100 -2.72 9.41 -12.51
C ALA A 100 -2.80 9.34 -14.05
N GLY A 101 -3.94 9.73 -14.64
CA GLY A 101 -4.15 9.79 -16.08
C GLY A 101 -4.82 8.56 -16.68
N ALA A 102 -5.30 7.60 -15.88
CA ALA A 102 -6.12 6.49 -16.38
C ALA A 102 -7.41 7.00 -17.03
N ASP A 103 -7.79 6.38 -18.14
CA ASP A 103 -8.98 6.75 -18.90
C ASP A 103 -9.96 5.58 -18.94
N VAL A 104 -10.90 5.58 -17.99
CA VAL A 104 -11.92 4.53 -17.88
C VAL A 104 -12.94 4.62 -19.02
N ASP A 105 -13.21 5.82 -19.53
CA ASP A 105 -14.16 6.03 -20.62
C ASP A 105 -13.65 5.39 -21.90
N HIS A 106 -12.34 5.51 -22.15
CA HIS A 106 -11.69 4.82 -23.25
C HIS A 106 -11.78 3.28 -23.09
N PHE A 107 -11.56 2.76 -21.89
CA PHE A 107 -11.70 1.33 -21.61
C PHE A 107 -13.13 0.83 -21.87
N ILE A 108 -14.15 1.56 -21.37
CA ILE A 108 -15.55 1.21 -21.58
C ILE A 108 -15.93 1.25 -23.09
N ALA A 109 -15.38 2.23 -23.81
CA ALA A 109 -15.66 2.39 -25.24
C ALA A 109 -15.09 1.24 -26.10
N LEU A 110 -14.11 0.47 -25.62
CA LEU A 110 -13.54 -0.68 -26.35
C LEU A 110 -14.59 -1.73 -26.74
N LYS A 111 -15.73 -1.78 -26.05
CA LYS A 111 -16.84 -2.68 -26.40
C LYS A 111 -17.27 -2.57 -27.85
N GLU A 112 -17.11 -1.41 -28.48
CA GLU A 112 -17.46 -1.17 -29.86
C GLU A 112 -16.38 -1.66 -30.88
N GLU A 113 -15.16 -1.96 -30.36
CA GLU A 113 -13.99 -2.31 -31.17
C GLU A 113 -13.61 -3.80 -31.09
N VAL A 114 -14.00 -4.47 -30.01
CA VAL A 114 -13.64 -5.88 -29.78
C VAL A 114 -14.65 -6.84 -30.41
N ASN A 115 -14.16 -8.04 -30.78
CA ASN A 115 -14.98 -9.03 -31.47
C ASN A 115 -15.92 -9.79 -30.52
N ASP A 116 -15.51 -9.94 -29.26
CA ASP A 116 -16.24 -10.71 -28.24
C ASP A 116 -15.99 -10.14 -26.86
N ILE A 117 -17.02 -10.15 -26.01
CA ILE A 117 -16.96 -9.67 -24.63
C ILE A 117 -17.46 -10.77 -23.72
N LYS A 118 -16.67 -11.07 -22.70
CA LYS A 118 -17.05 -12.02 -21.68
C LYS A 118 -16.93 -11.42 -20.28
N THR A 119 -18.04 -11.34 -19.58
CA THR A 119 -18.07 -10.94 -18.18
C THR A 119 -17.72 -12.12 -17.28
N LEU A 120 -16.75 -11.94 -16.37
CA LEU A 120 -16.42 -12.88 -15.31
C LEU A 120 -17.23 -12.46 -14.08
N ASP A 121 -18.44 -12.99 -13.94
CA ASP A 121 -19.42 -12.53 -12.95
C ASP A 121 -19.28 -13.16 -11.56
N GLN A 122 -18.50 -14.25 -11.42
CA GLN A 122 -18.30 -14.93 -10.16
C GLN A 122 -17.15 -14.34 -9.36
N SER A 123 -17.43 -13.77 -8.20
CA SER A 123 -16.41 -13.36 -7.24
C SER A 123 -15.94 -14.54 -6.39
N TYR A 124 -14.62 -14.70 -6.29
CA TYR A 124 -13.97 -15.67 -5.37
C TYR A 124 -13.43 -14.98 -4.11
N ARG A 125 -13.65 -13.70 -3.95
CA ARG A 125 -13.23 -12.89 -2.80
C ARG A 125 -14.39 -12.38 -1.98
N ILE A 126 -15.36 -11.71 -2.60
CA ILE A 126 -16.45 -11.00 -1.92
C ILE A 126 -17.44 -12.04 -1.37
N PRO A 127 -17.66 -12.06 -0.04
CA PRO A 127 -18.68 -12.92 0.56
C PRO A 127 -20.08 -12.37 0.30
N GLY A 128 -21.09 -13.24 0.35
CA GLY A 128 -22.50 -12.86 0.25
C GLY A 128 -23.01 -12.06 1.45
N GLY A 129 -24.27 -11.63 1.38
CA GLY A 129 -24.96 -10.86 2.42
C GLY A 129 -24.47 -9.42 2.54
N PRO A 130 -24.35 -8.87 3.77
CA PRO A 130 -24.21 -7.43 3.99
C PRO A 130 -23.02 -6.76 3.28
N ILE A 131 -21.90 -7.46 3.09
CA ILE A 131 -20.73 -6.90 2.39
C ILE A 131 -21.02 -6.76 0.90
N HIS A 132 -21.62 -7.80 0.29
CA HIS A 132 -22.00 -7.75 -1.11
C HIS A 132 -23.08 -6.67 -1.34
N GLU A 133 -24.12 -6.62 -0.51
CA GLU A 133 -25.20 -5.63 -0.59
C GLU A 133 -24.65 -4.20 -0.51
N LEU A 134 -23.75 -3.93 0.46
CA LEU A 134 -23.10 -2.63 0.57
C LEU A 134 -22.27 -2.32 -0.69
N SER A 135 -21.47 -3.27 -1.15
CA SER A 135 -20.64 -3.05 -2.35
C SER A 135 -21.50 -2.74 -3.59
N GLN A 136 -22.60 -3.44 -3.78
CA GLN A 136 -23.54 -3.16 -4.86
C GLN A 136 -24.22 -1.80 -4.69
N SER A 137 -24.61 -1.42 -3.46
CA SER A 137 -25.21 -0.11 -3.18
C SER A 137 -24.27 1.06 -3.51
N ILE A 138 -22.95 0.85 -3.35
CA ILE A 138 -21.93 1.84 -3.71
C ILE A 138 -21.78 1.91 -5.22
N ILE A 139 -21.51 0.77 -5.87
CA ILE A 139 -21.15 0.78 -7.28
C ILE A 139 -22.30 1.13 -8.22
N ASN A 140 -23.54 0.85 -7.82
CA ASN A 140 -24.74 1.22 -8.57
C ASN A 140 -24.99 2.75 -8.60
N LYS A 141 -24.26 3.55 -7.82
CA LYS A 141 -24.26 5.01 -7.91
C LYS A 141 -23.42 5.53 -9.07
N VAL A 142 -22.50 4.73 -9.60
CA VAL A 142 -21.64 5.10 -10.73
C VAL A 142 -22.50 5.22 -11.98
N GLN A 143 -22.42 6.37 -12.65
CA GLN A 143 -23.24 6.66 -13.84
C GLN A 143 -22.66 6.05 -15.11
N ASN A 144 -21.36 6.18 -15.33
CA ASN A 144 -20.69 5.62 -16.49
C ASN A 144 -19.96 4.34 -16.13
N ARG A 145 -20.60 3.19 -16.34
CA ARG A 145 -20.03 1.86 -16.09
C ARG A 145 -20.50 0.83 -17.10
N PHE A 146 -19.74 -0.24 -17.22
CA PHE A 146 -20.17 -1.42 -17.97
C PHE A 146 -21.24 -2.17 -17.15
N ASP A 147 -22.37 -2.47 -17.79
CA ASP A 147 -23.48 -3.17 -17.12
C ASP A 147 -23.09 -4.62 -16.84
N LYS A 148 -22.97 -4.95 -15.55
CA LYS A 148 -22.57 -6.26 -15.07
C LYS A 148 -23.09 -6.50 -13.65
N GLU A 149 -23.40 -7.76 -13.37
CA GLU A 149 -23.74 -8.23 -12.04
C GLU A 149 -22.65 -9.17 -11.51
N TYR A 150 -22.25 -8.96 -10.26
CA TYR A 150 -21.33 -9.86 -9.59
C TYR A 150 -22.06 -10.82 -8.67
N LYS A 151 -21.74 -12.10 -8.79
CA LYS A 151 -22.19 -13.15 -7.86
C LYS A 151 -21.16 -13.25 -6.74
N PRO A 152 -21.57 -13.10 -5.48
CA PRO A 152 -20.67 -13.29 -4.35
C PRO A 152 -20.34 -14.77 -4.15
N ARG A 153 -19.42 -15.05 -3.22
CA ARG A 153 -19.23 -16.42 -2.70
C ARG A 153 -20.45 -16.84 -1.86
N ASP A 154 -20.58 -18.15 -1.63
CA ASP A 154 -21.69 -18.70 -0.84
C ASP A 154 -21.60 -18.32 0.65
N GLU A 155 -20.36 -18.12 1.17
CA GLU A 155 -20.19 -17.72 2.57
C GLU A 155 -20.74 -16.32 2.82
N ILE A 156 -21.42 -16.16 3.95
CA ILE A 156 -21.98 -14.87 4.36
C ILE A 156 -20.92 -14.05 5.12
N GLY A 157 -20.66 -12.85 4.65
CA GLY A 157 -19.77 -11.91 5.29
C GLY A 157 -20.42 -11.15 6.44
N ILE A 158 -19.60 -10.55 7.28
CA ILE A 158 -20.03 -9.77 8.44
C ILE A 158 -19.71 -8.30 8.20
N LEU A 159 -20.70 -7.43 8.37
CA LEU A 159 -20.53 -5.98 8.34
C LEU A 159 -20.72 -5.43 9.75
N LYS A 160 -19.71 -4.70 10.25
CA LYS A 160 -19.76 -4.01 11.55
C LYS A 160 -19.53 -2.52 11.38
N ARG A 161 -20.14 -1.71 12.23
CA ARG A 161 -19.97 -0.26 12.25
C ARG A 161 -19.49 0.20 13.62
N TYR A 162 -18.63 1.20 13.65
CA TYR A 162 -18.04 1.73 14.87
C TYR A 162 -18.03 3.26 14.82
N SER A 163 -18.39 3.89 15.93
CA SER A 163 -18.30 5.34 16.09
C SER A 163 -16.93 5.81 16.54
N ASP A 164 -16.10 4.90 17.08
CA ASP A 164 -14.77 5.20 17.57
C ASP A 164 -13.82 4.04 17.30
N ILE A 165 -12.59 4.36 16.93
CA ILE A 165 -11.57 3.38 16.56
C ILE A 165 -11.18 2.48 17.75
N THR A 166 -11.30 2.96 18.98
CA THR A 166 -10.98 2.18 20.18
C THR A 166 -11.93 1.00 20.39
N GLN A 167 -13.08 0.98 19.74
CA GLN A 167 -14.02 -0.12 19.74
C GLN A 167 -13.62 -1.29 18.82
N VAL A 168 -12.63 -1.06 17.95
CA VAL A 168 -12.19 -2.06 16.96
C VAL A 168 -11.13 -2.96 17.57
N ASP A 169 -11.48 -4.21 17.81
CA ASP A 169 -10.53 -5.22 18.29
C ASP A 169 -9.78 -5.87 17.12
N MET A 170 -8.53 -5.47 16.95
CA MET A 170 -7.61 -6.05 15.96
C MET A 170 -6.62 -7.04 16.61
N SER A 171 -6.90 -7.60 17.78
CA SER A 171 -6.00 -8.51 18.50
C SER A 171 -5.76 -9.83 17.76
N LYS A 172 -6.64 -10.24 16.86
CA LYS A 172 -6.57 -11.51 16.11
C LYS A 172 -6.88 -11.32 14.64
N GLY A 173 -6.41 -12.26 13.82
CA GLY A 173 -6.67 -12.31 12.38
C GLY A 173 -5.77 -11.38 11.56
N ASN A 174 -5.94 -11.44 10.24
CA ASN A 174 -5.24 -10.58 9.29
C ASN A 174 -6.12 -9.37 8.97
N TRP A 175 -5.53 -8.19 9.06
CA TRP A 175 -6.24 -6.93 8.88
C TRP A 175 -5.64 -6.08 7.77
N LEU A 176 -6.53 -5.40 7.07
CA LEU A 176 -6.19 -4.34 6.15
C LEU A 176 -6.97 -3.08 6.57
N VAL A 177 -6.27 -2.06 7.04
CA VAL A 177 -6.87 -0.77 7.46
C VAL A 177 -6.72 0.21 6.31
N LEU A 178 -7.84 0.73 5.84
CA LEU A 178 -7.93 1.52 4.61
C LEU A 178 -8.52 2.90 4.86
N SER A 179 -7.96 3.90 4.19
CA SER A 179 -8.45 5.27 4.19
C SER A 179 -8.25 5.94 2.84
N SER A 180 -8.87 7.11 2.63
CA SER A 180 -8.65 7.92 1.43
C SER A 180 -7.25 8.56 1.39
N ALA A 181 -6.67 8.88 2.55
CA ALA A 181 -5.33 9.47 2.67
C ALA A 181 -4.58 8.95 3.90
N ASN A 182 -3.24 8.93 3.82
CA ASN A 182 -2.39 8.33 4.84
C ASN A 182 -2.53 8.90 6.25
N TYR A 183 -2.77 10.21 6.39
CA TYR A 183 -2.86 10.86 7.69
C TYR A 183 -4.14 10.50 8.47
N PHE A 184 -5.17 9.98 7.80
CA PHE A 184 -6.35 9.46 8.50
C PHE A 184 -6.08 8.13 9.23
N LEU A 185 -4.93 7.49 8.94
CA LEU A 185 -4.53 6.24 9.58
C LEU A 185 -3.78 6.47 10.91
N ASP A 186 -3.52 7.72 11.31
CA ASP A 186 -2.73 8.01 12.50
C ASP A 186 -3.38 7.46 13.77
N ASP A 187 -4.69 7.63 13.97
CA ASP A 187 -5.39 7.05 15.12
C ASP A 187 -5.32 5.51 15.14
N ALA A 188 -5.32 4.87 13.97
CA ALA A 188 -5.17 3.41 13.89
C ALA A 188 -3.75 2.96 14.27
N LYS A 189 -2.73 3.75 13.92
CA LYS A 189 -1.35 3.50 14.35
C LYS A 189 -1.22 3.66 15.85
N ASP A 190 -1.73 4.77 16.40
CA ASP A 190 -1.69 5.05 17.84
C ASP A 190 -2.40 3.94 18.62
N LEU A 191 -3.57 3.48 18.15
CA LEU A 191 -4.27 2.35 18.76
C LEU A 191 -3.41 1.08 18.76
N CYS A 192 -2.78 0.76 17.63
CA CYS A 192 -1.90 -0.41 17.53
C CYS A 192 -0.70 -0.31 18.46
N GLU A 193 -0.10 0.88 18.62
CA GLU A 193 1.03 1.11 19.51
C GLU A 193 0.63 0.98 20.99
N ILE A 194 -0.51 1.57 21.38
CA ILE A 194 -1.06 1.44 22.74
C ILE A 194 -1.39 -0.02 23.07
N GLN A 195 -2.05 -0.71 22.14
CA GLN A 195 -2.49 -2.10 22.32
C GLN A 195 -1.36 -3.12 22.12
N GLY A 196 -0.20 -2.71 21.60
CA GLY A 196 0.90 -3.61 21.31
C GLY A 196 0.60 -4.55 20.13
N TRP A 197 -0.06 -4.06 19.09
CA TRP A 197 -0.32 -4.82 17.87
C TRP A 197 0.69 -4.47 16.78
N TYR A 198 1.39 -5.48 16.25
CA TYR A 198 2.41 -5.30 15.23
C TYR A 198 1.78 -4.97 13.88
N TYR A 199 2.17 -3.83 13.29
CA TYR A 199 1.60 -3.37 12.03
C TYR A 199 2.64 -2.97 11.00
N GLN A 200 2.20 -2.89 9.74
CA GLN A 200 2.95 -2.35 8.61
C GLN A 200 2.20 -1.15 8.03
N PHE A 201 2.93 -0.06 7.77
CA PHE A 201 2.42 1.15 7.13
C PHE A 201 3.31 1.53 5.97
N LYS A 202 2.75 1.72 4.77
CA LYS A 202 3.50 2.04 3.52
C LYS A 202 4.66 1.06 3.25
N GLY A 203 4.46 -0.20 3.52
CA GLY A 203 5.50 -1.22 3.34
C GLY A 203 6.57 -1.27 4.43
N MET A 204 6.58 -0.32 5.36
CA MET A 204 7.50 -0.29 6.50
C MET A 204 6.82 -0.83 7.76
N ASN A 205 7.52 -1.68 8.48
CA ASN A 205 7.03 -2.21 9.75
C ASN A 205 7.11 -1.14 10.84
N SER A 206 6.16 -1.15 11.79
CA SER A 206 6.10 -0.23 12.93
C SER A 206 7.34 -0.27 13.81
N VAL A 207 7.98 -1.44 13.90
CA VAL A 207 9.32 -1.60 14.48
C VAL A 207 10.22 -2.29 13.47
N SER A 208 11.46 -1.83 13.30
CA SER A 208 12.37 -2.39 12.32
C SER A 208 12.63 -3.88 12.60
N LEU A 209 12.58 -4.70 11.56
CA LEU A 209 12.89 -6.13 11.69
C LEU A 209 14.30 -6.35 12.27
N LYS A 210 15.25 -5.47 11.94
CA LYS A 210 16.61 -5.53 12.43
C LYS A 210 16.67 -5.40 13.97
N LEU A 211 15.91 -4.46 14.56
CA LEU A 211 15.80 -4.30 16.00
C LEU A 211 15.13 -5.51 16.65
N LEU A 212 14.01 -5.97 16.07
CA LEU A 212 13.29 -7.13 16.62
C LEU A 212 14.13 -8.42 16.58
N LEU A 213 14.93 -8.62 15.54
CA LEU A 213 15.88 -9.73 15.47
C LEU A 213 17.00 -9.58 16.53
N ALA A 214 17.54 -8.37 16.71
CA ALA A 214 18.53 -8.12 17.73
C ALA A 214 18.00 -8.44 19.15
N LEU A 215 16.79 -7.99 19.47
CA LEU A 215 16.12 -8.28 20.74
C LEU A 215 15.83 -9.77 20.94
N ASN A 216 15.37 -10.45 19.91
CA ASN A 216 15.11 -11.89 19.98
C ASN A 216 16.40 -12.68 20.20
N ASN A 217 17.44 -12.38 19.40
CA ASN A 217 18.74 -13.01 19.52
C ASN A 217 19.38 -12.74 20.87
N TRP A 218 19.26 -11.50 21.41
CA TRP A 218 19.73 -11.16 22.74
C TRP A 218 19.10 -12.06 23.83
N GLU A 219 17.79 -12.23 23.80
CA GLU A 219 17.10 -13.05 24.79
C GLU A 219 17.41 -14.56 24.63
N GLN A 220 17.60 -15.04 23.38
CA GLN A 220 18.06 -16.42 23.13
C GLN A 220 19.49 -16.63 23.64
N TRP A 221 20.38 -15.67 23.36
CA TRP A 221 21.77 -15.68 23.81
C TRP A 221 21.88 -15.73 25.33
N ARG A 222 21.10 -14.92 26.03
CA ARG A 222 20.98 -14.95 27.50
C ARG A 222 20.49 -16.28 28.06
N LYS A 223 19.77 -17.07 27.26
CA LYS A 223 19.29 -18.43 27.62
C LYS A 223 20.30 -19.53 27.26
N GLY A 224 21.48 -19.16 26.78
CA GLY A 224 22.57 -20.08 26.48
C GLY A 224 22.67 -20.54 25.03
N GLU A 225 21.86 -19.99 24.12
CA GLU A 225 22.01 -20.23 22.68
C GLU A 225 23.33 -19.69 22.16
N LEU A 226 23.84 -20.28 21.09
CA LEU A 226 25.07 -19.87 20.42
C LEU A 226 24.74 -18.91 19.26
N LEU A 227 25.31 -17.73 19.25
CA LEU A 227 25.15 -16.76 18.18
C LEU A 227 26.38 -16.64 17.31
N ASN A 228 26.19 -16.39 16.01
CA ASN A 228 27.28 -16.08 15.08
C ASN A 228 27.66 -14.60 15.18
N HIS A 229 28.80 -14.24 14.56
CA HIS A 229 29.34 -12.89 14.63
C HIS A 229 28.40 -11.80 14.04
N LEU A 230 27.57 -12.12 13.02
CA LEU A 230 26.65 -11.14 12.41
C LEU A 230 25.46 -10.86 13.35
N GLU A 231 24.94 -11.88 14.00
CA GLU A 231 23.87 -11.76 15.00
C GLU A 231 24.34 -10.92 16.19
N ILE A 232 25.55 -11.18 16.69
CA ILE A 232 26.16 -10.40 17.77
C ILE A 232 26.45 -8.96 17.37
N LYS A 233 26.98 -8.73 16.17
CA LYS A 233 27.16 -7.37 15.64
C LYS A 233 25.87 -6.60 15.54
N ASN A 234 24.79 -7.24 15.10
CA ASN A 234 23.47 -6.63 15.05
C ASN A 234 22.98 -6.23 16.48
N ILE A 235 23.18 -7.09 17.47
CA ILE A 235 22.88 -6.77 18.88
C ILE A 235 23.71 -5.57 19.34
N TYR A 236 25.01 -5.58 19.07
CA TYR A 236 25.96 -4.55 19.51
C TYR A 236 25.68 -3.14 18.94
N GLU A 237 24.91 -3.04 17.85
CA GLU A 237 24.49 -1.75 17.33
C GLU A 237 23.49 -1.03 18.26
N TYR A 238 22.74 -1.79 19.07
CA TYR A 238 21.72 -1.26 19.98
C TYR A 238 22.17 -1.19 21.43
N LEU A 239 23.27 -1.83 21.76
CA LEU A 239 23.84 -1.74 23.11
C LEU A 239 24.59 -0.41 23.30
N GLY A 240 24.45 0.19 24.46
CA GLY A 240 25.13 1.43 24.82
C GLY A 240 26.66 1.28 24.90
N SER A 241 27.35 2.42 24.91
CA SER A 241 28.81 2.46 25.10
C SER A 241 29.24 2.05 26.50
N SER A 242 28.35 2.11 27.48
CA SER A 242 28.57 1.65 28.87
C SER A 242 28.66 0.13 28.96
N VAL A 243 27.97 -0.59 28.08
CA VAL A 243 27.91 -2.07 28.08
C VAL A 243 28.87 -2.71 27.08
N ILE A 244 29.50 -1.93 26.19
CA ILE A 244 30.58 -2.35 25.29
C ILE A 244 31.59 -1.20 25.19
N PRO A 245 32.66 -1.25 26.00
CA PRO A 245 33.66 -0.19 25.99
C PRO A 245 34.37 -0.02 24.66
N GLY A 246 34.43 1.21 24.19
CA GLY A 246 35.28 1.60 23.08
C GLY A 246 34.87 1.03 21.69
N PHE A 247 35.82 1.03 20.77
CA PHE A 247 35.65 0.60 19.38
C PHE A 247 35.57 -0.92 19.15
N GLN A 248 35.44 -1.71 20.21
CA GLN A 248 35.47 -3.17 20.10
C GLN A 248 34.18 -3.82 19.62
N LYS A 249 33.10 -3.04 19.37
CA LYS A 249 31.78 -3.52 18.91
C LYS A 249 31.88 -4.61 17.82
N GLY A 250 32.15 -5.86 18.21
CA GLY A 250 32.24 -7.01 17.33
C GLY A 250 33.48 -7.06 16.42
N LYS A 251 34.51 -6.22 16.60
CA LYS A 251 35.72 -6.24 15.76
C LYS A 251 36.59 -7.46 15.99
N THR A 252 36.53 -8.05 17.18
CA THR A 252 37.31 -9.23 17.58
C THR A 252 36.61 -10.55 17.31
N LEU A 253 35.38 -10.51 16.80
CA LEU A 253 34.59 -11.72 16.49
C LEU A 253 35.01 -12.32 15.14
N HIS A 254 35.25 -13.63 15.11
CA HIS A 254 35.58 -14.38 13.90
C HIS A 254 34.35 -14.86 13.16
N SER A 255 34.37 -14.84 11.82
CA SER A 255 33.23 -15.17 10.95
C SER A 255 32.73 -16.60 11.11
N ASP A 256 33.62 -17.52 11.40
CA ASP A 256 33.35 -18.96 11.36
C ASP A 256 33.07 -19.53 12.78
N THR A 257 32.97 -18.66 13.79
CA THR A 257 32.77 -19.05 15.17
C THR A 257 31.42 -18.61 15.68
N LYS A 258 30.79 -19.47 16.51
CA LYS A 258 29.62 -19.11 17.31
C LYS A 258 30.06 -18.96 18.76
N TYR A 259 29.46 -18.01 19.45
CA TYR A 259 29.85 -17.58 20.79
C TYR A 259 28.73 -17.74 21.78
N LYS A 260 29.08 -18.12 23.02
CA LYS A 260 28.23 -17.95 24.19
C LYS A 260 28.35 -16.52 24.72
N ILE A 261 27.36 -16.05 25.50
CA ILE A 261 27.36 -14.70 26.06
C ILE A 261 28.55 -14.53 27.04
N GLU A 262 28.89 -15.57 27.79
CA GLU A 262 29.99 -15.56 28.77
C GLU A 262 31.34 -15.37 28.06
N GLU A 263 31.56 -15.96 26.89
CA GLU A 263 32.78 -15.80 26.12
C GLU A 263 32.92 -14.32 25.66
N CYS A 264 31.83 -13.71 25.24
CA CYS A 264 31.85 -12.30 24.86
C CYS A 264 32.03 -11.36 26.05
N GLN A 265 31.61 -11.75 27.23
CA GLN A 265 31.90 -11.01 28.48
C GLN A 265 33.36 -11.11 28.86
N GLN A 266 34.00 -12.25 28.68
CA GLN A 266 35.41 -12.47 29.04
C GLN A 266 36.37 -11.83 28.02
N ASP A 267 36.12 -12.04 26.72
CA ASP A 267 37.12 -11.80 25.69
C ASP A 267 36.76 -10.68 24.69
N HIS A 268 35.49 -10.26 24.62
CA HIS A 268 35.00 -9.33 23.61
C HIS A 268 34.33 -8.07 24.13
N GLY A 269 34.52 -7.75 25.42
CA GLY A 269 34.15 -6.47 26.04
C GLY A 269 32.67 -6.27 26.32
N LEU A 270 31.87 -7.32 26.32
CA LEU A 270 30.47 -7.25 26.77
C LEU A 270 30.44 -7.20 28.31
N THR A 271 29.81 -6.18 28.86
CA THR A 271 29.79 -5.97 30.34
C THR A 271 28.46 -6.34 30.98
N THR A 272 27.44 -6.68 30.20
CA THR A 272 26.08 -6.94 30.72
C THR A 272 25.50 -8.22 30.18
N SER A 273 24.65 -8.86 30.96
CA SER A 273 23.69 -9.90 30.56
C SER A 273 22.27 -9.57 31.08
N ALA A 274 22.01 -8.32 31.34
CA ALA A 274 20.71 -7.82 31.79
C ALA A 274 19.60 -8.12 30.80
N VAL A 275 18.34 -8.01 31.17
CA VAL A 275 17.21 -8.12 30.29
C VAL A 275 17.29 -7.03 29.20
N TRP A 276 16.69 -7.29 28.03
CA TRP A 276 16.87 -6.43 26.86
C TRP A 276 16.55 -4.95 27.11
N PHE A 277 15.55 -4.64 27.92
CA PHE A 277 15.14 -3.26 28.18
C PHE A 277 16.09 -2.49 29.11
N ASP A 278 16.94 -3.20 29.85
CA ASP A 278 18.01 -2.59 30.64
C ASP A 278 19.34 -2.55 29.86
N ALA A 279 19.49 -3.45 28.85
CA ALA A 279 20.72 -3.57 28.09
C ALA A 279 20.74 -2.70 26.82
N PHE A 280 19.58 -2.49 26.19
CA PHE A 280 19.45 -1.73 24.94
C PHE A 280 19.27 -0.23 25.24
N GLU A 281 20.37 0.42 25.60
CA GLU A 281 20.39 1.87 25.84
C GLU A 281 20.08 2.61 24.53
N GLY A 282 19.18 3.57 24.57
CA GLY A 282 18.85 4.42 23.40
C GLY A 282 17.54 4.06 22.70
N LEU A 283 16.79 3.09 23.19
CA LEU A 283 15.38 2.98 22.84
C LEU A 283 14.60 4.06 23.58
N ASP A 284 13.77 4.80 22.82
CA ASP A 284 12.85 5.74 23.48
C ASP A 284 11.80 4.96 24.30
N PRO A 285 11.26 5.55 25.37
CA PRO A 285 10.34 4.85 26.27
C PRO A 285 9.03 4.40 25.61
N ILE A 286 8.59 5.08 24.55
CA ILE A 286 7.37 4.74 23.81
C ILE A 286 7.61 3.46 23.01
N THR A 287 8.68 3.42 22.23
CA THR A 287 9.10 2.23 21.48
C THR A 287 9.35 1.04 22.39
N GLU A 288 10.02 1.24 23.53
CA GLU A 288 10.24 0.18 24.52
C GLU A 288 8.91 -0.40 25.03
N THR A 289 7.99 0.47 25.46
CA THR A 289 6.66 0.07 25.96
C THR A 289 5.88 -0.67 24.88
N TYR A 290 5.89 -0.18 23.67
CA TYR A 290 5.23 -0.82 22.52
C TYR A 290 5.78 -2.23 22.28
N ILE A 291 7.10 -2.41 22.26
CA ILE A 291 7.73 -3.73 22.06
C ILE A 291 7.38 -4.68 23.22
N ARG A 292 7.34 -4.19 24.48
CA ARG A 292 6.90 -4.98 25.62
C ARG A 292 5.47 -5.49 25.45
N ASN A 293 4.56 -4.60 25.05
CA ASN A 293 3.15 -4.93 24.79
C ASN A 293 3.00 -5.93 23.63
N MET A 294 3.74 -5.74 22.53
CA MET A 294 3.76 -6.69 21.40
C MET A 294 4.16 -8.10 21.87
N ARG A 295 5.19 -8.21 22.69
CA ARG A 295 5.66 -9.50 23.21
C ARG A 295 4.67 -10.13 24.19
N ALA A 296 4.05 -9.32 25.06
CA ALA A 296 3.02 -9.79 25.99
C ALA A 296 1.80 -10.33 25.26
N ASN A 297 1.43 -9.73 24.11
CA ASN A 297 0.34 -10.19 23.27
C ASN A 297 0.70 -11.38 22.36
N GLY A 298 1.96 -11.83 22.37
CA GLY A 298 2.42 -12.94 21.53
C GLY A 298 2.48 -12.61 20.05
N GLU A 299 2.67 -11.33 19.68
CA GLU A 299 2.86 -10.94 18.29
C GLU A 299 4.07 -11.62 17.67
N GLN A 300 3.91 -12.11 16.44
CA GLN A 300 4.96 -12.87 15.74
C GLN A 300 5.93 -11.91 15.06
N ILE A 301 6.89 -11.39 15.83
CA ILE A 301 7.84 -10.37 15.37
C ILE A 301 8.83 -10.85 14.30
N ASN A 302 8.94 -12.14 14.07
CA ASN A 302 9.77 -12.77 13.03
C ASN A 302 9.02 -12.98 11.71
N LYS A 303 7.75 -12.59 11.63
CA LYS A 303 6.91 -12.67 10.43
C LYS A 303 6.46 -11.27 10.01
N ASN A 304 5.90 -11.20 8.80
CA ASN A 304 5.23 -9.98 8.36
C ASN A 304 4.08 -9.63 9.30
N PRO A 305 3.91 -8.33 9.63
CA PRO A 305 2.80 -7.88 10.45
C PRO A 305 1.46 -8.34 9.90
N ARG A 306 0.58 -8.78 10.79
CA ARG A 306 -0.77 -9.21 10.44
C ARG A 306 -1.74 -8.04 10.19
N ILE A 307 -1.39 -6.84 10.63
CA ILE A 307 -2.12 -5.61 10.37
C ILE A 307 -1.35 -4.81 9.32
N LYS A 308 -2.01 -4.51 8.20
CA LYS A 308 -1.45 -3.65 7.15
C LYS A 308 -2.31 -2.41 7.03
N MET A 309 -1.66 -1.26 6.95
CA MET A 309 -2.32 0.04 6.80
C MET A 309 -1.90 0.70 5.50
N SER A 310 -2.86 1.16 4.72
CA SER A 310 -2.62 1.77 3.41
C SER A 310 -3.77 2.70 3.02
N THR A 311 -3.54 3.55 2.03
CA THR A 311 -4.66 4.16 1.32
C THR A 311 -5.39 3.10 0.50
N ILE A 312 -6.67 3.36 0.17
CA ILE A 312 -7.44 2.47 -0.71
C ILE A 312 -6.72 2.28 -2.05
N HIS A 313 -6.15 3.35 -2.62
CA HIS A 313 -5.33 3.28 -3.83
C HIS A 313 -4.12 2.34 -3.68
N GLY A 314 -3.38 2.48 -2.58
CA GLY A 314 -2.20 1.65 -2.32
C GLY A 314 -2.51 0.18 -1.99
N ALA A 315 -3.75 -0.12 -1.67
CA ALA A 315 -4.24 -1.46 -1.37
C ALA A 315 -4.89 -2.16 -2.57
N LYS A 316 -4.94 -1.51 -3.75
CA LYS A 316 -5.47 -2.16 -4.94
C LYS A 316 -4.71 -3.45 -5.24
N GLY A 317 -5.41 -4.51 -5.59
CA GLY A 317 -4.86 -5.86 -5.72
C GLY A 317 -4.66 -6.62 -4.40
N GLY A 318 -4.69 -5.93 -3.24
CA GLY A 318 -4.62 -6.55 -1.92
C GLY A 318 -5.98 -7.07 -1.42
N GLU A 319 -5.94 -7.91 -0.40
CA GLU A 319 -7.13 -8.44 0.30
C GLU A 319 -6.76 -8.89 1.71
N ALA A 320 -7.74 -8.95 2.61
CA ALA A 320 -7.58 -9.50 3.96
C ALA A 320 -8.88 -10.15 4.44
N ASP A 321 -8.77 -10.99 5.48
CA ASP A 321 -9.97 -11.56 6.11
C ASP A 321 -10.82 -10.46 6.75
N ASN A 322 -10.18 -9.49 7.40
CA ASN A 322 -10.82 -8.34 8.03
C ASN A 322 -10.33 -7.04 7.39
N VAL A 323 -11.26 -6.18 7.02
CA VAL A 323 -10.95 -4.84 6.49
C VAL A 323 -11.59 -3.80 7.39
N LEU A 324 -10.80 -2.83 7.86
CA LEU A 324 -11.30 -1.61 8.50
C LEU A 324 -11.24 -0.47 7.48
N LEU A 325 -12.40 0.08 7.15
CA LEU A 325 -12.55 1.14 6.16
C LEU A 325 -12.96 2.45 6.84
N LEU A 326 -12.09 3.46 6.75
CA LEU A 326 -12.31 4.81 7.24
C LEU A 326 -13.00 5.64 6.16
N GLN A 327 -13.96 6.45 6.55
CA GLN A 327 -14.83 7.20 5.64
C GLN A 327 -14.38 8.65 5.39
N ASP A 328 -13.37 9.15 6.11
CA ASP A 328 -12.91 10.53 6.02
C ASP A 328 -12.33 10.86 4.64
N LEU A 329 -12.61 12.10 4.17
CA LEU A 329 -12.16 12.62 2.88
C LEU A 329 -11.26 13.85 3.04
N THR A 330 -10.26 13.95 2.18
CA THR A 330 -9.47 15.18 2.02
C THR A 330 -10.30 16.28 1.37
N GLY A 331 -9.90 17.56 1.53
CA GLY A 331 -10.55 18.66 0.84
C GLY A 331 -10.56 18.48 -0.68
N ALA A 332 -9.44 18.01 -1.26
CA ALA A 332 -9.35 17.72 -2.70
C ALA A 332 -10.30 16.58 -3.13
N ALA A 333 -10.46 15.54 -2.29
CA ALA A 333 -11.40 14.45 -2.60
C ALA A 333 -12.86 14.94 -2.57
N ILE A 334 -13.21 15.85 -1.67
CA ILE A 334 -14.56 16.47 -1.62
C ILE A 334 -14.82 17.31 -2.88
N GLU A 335 -13.82 18.08 -3.30
CA GLU A 335 -13.91 18.87 -4.53
C GLU A 335 -14.09 17.96 -5.76
N THR A 336 -13.30 16.88 -5.85
CA THR A 336 -13.47 15.86 -6.89
C THR A 336 -14.88 15.27 -6.85
N PHE A 337 -15.40 14.96 -5.66
CA PHE A 337 -16.74 14.38 -5.50
C PHE A 337 -17.87 15.30 -6.01
N SER A 338 -17.69 16.62 -5.90
CA SER A 338 -18.68 17.58 -6.41
C SER A 338 -18.72 17.64 -7.95
N HIS A 339 -17.63 17.28 -8.63
CA HIS A 339 -17.51 17.35 -10.09
C HIS A 339 -17.55 15.98 -10.77
N ASP A 340 -17.02 14.95 -10.11
CA ASP A 340 -16.96 13.56 -10.60
C ASP A 340 -17.18 12.59 -9.44
N PRO A 341 -18.46 12.36 -9.06
CA PRO A 341 -18.78 11.45 -7.97
C PRO A 341 -18.41 9.99 -8.25
N ASP A 342 -18.34 9.59 -9.53
CA ASP A 342 -18.05 8.22 -9.94
C ASP A 342 -16.67 7.75 -9.45
N GLU A 343 -15.68 8.65 -9.41
CA GLU A 343 -14.33 8.33 -8.94
C GLU A 343 -14.35 7.88 -7.47
N LEU A 344 -15.08 8.58 -6.59
CA LEU A 344 -15.19 8.20 -5.19
C LEU A 344 -16.06 6.96 -4.96
N HIS A 345 -17.10 6.78 -5.75
CA HIS A 345 -17.90 5.55 -5.68
C HIS A 345 -17.02 4.33 -5.99
N ARG A 346 -16.21 4.38 -7.05
CA ARG A 346 -15.25 3.32 -7.38
C ARG A 346 -14.19 3.12 -6.29
N LEU A 347 -13.71 4.22 -5.70
CA LEU A 347 -12.71 4.16 -4.64
C LEU A 347 -13.26 3.39 -3.42
N PHE A 348 -14.42 3.77 -2.91
CA PHE A 348 -15.01 3.11 -1.74
C PHE A 348 -15.52 1.69 -2.05
N TYR A 349 -16.03 1.45 -3.24
CA TYR A 349 -16.31 0.10 -3.74
C TYR A 349 -15.04 -0.77 -3.71
N THR A 350 -13.93 -0.23 -4.25
CA THR A 350 -12.65 -0.94 -4.22
C THR A 350 -12.21 -1.24 -2.80
N GLY A 351 -12.33 -0.29 -1.87
CA GLY A 351 -11.99 -0.50 -0.46
C GLY A 351 -12.86 -1.57 0.21
N ALA A 352 -14.18 -1.48 0.05
CA ALA A 352 -15.13 -2.42 0.66
C ALA A 352 -14.93 -3.86 0.15
N THR A 353 -14.62 -4.00 -1.16
CA THR A 353 -14.41 -5.31 -1.80
C THR A 353 -13.05 -5.95 -1.50
N ARG A 354 -12.21 -5.37 -0.65
CA ARG A 354 -10.97 -6.01 -0.15
C ARG A 354 -11.25 -7.03 0.96
N ALA A 355 -12.45 -7.00 1.58
CA ALA A 355 -12.83 -7.87 2.68
C ALA A 355 -13.22 -9.27 2.19
N LYS A 356 -12.59 -10.30 2.79
CA LYS A 356 -12.89 -11.71 2.50
C LYS A 356 -13.91 -12.31 3.48
N ARG A 357 -14.02 -11.74 4.69
CA ARG A 357 -14.89 -12.26 5.76
C ARG A 357 -15.62 -11.14 6.50
N GLU A 358 -14.91 -10.16 7.00
CA GLU A 358 -15.46 -9.08 7.80
C GLU A 358 -15.09 -7.72 7.24
N LEU A 359 -16.07 -6.87 7.07
CA LEU A 359 -15.91 -5.45 6.77
C LEU A 359 -16.31 -4.65 7.99
N HIS A 360 -15.38 -3.86 8.50
CA HIS A 360 -15.56 -2.95 9.61
C HIS A 360 -15.55 -1.54 9.04
N VAL A 361 -16.59 -0.77 9.28
CA VAL A 361 -16.72 0.61 8.83
C VAL A 361 -16.60 1.53 10.03
N LEU A 362 -15.65 2.46 10.00
CA LEU A 362 -15.48 3.47 11.03
C LEU A 362 -16.19 4.75 10.63
N ASP A 363 -17.02 5.28 11.51
CA ASP A 363 -17.66 6.57 11.30
C ASP A 363 -16.62 7.68 11.13
N PRO A 364 -16.87 8.67 10.27
CA PRO A 364 -15.91 9.73 10.01
C PRO A 364 -15.83 10.69 11.21
N LYS A 365 -14.69 11.34 11.39
CA LYS A 365 -14.53 12.41 12.37
C LYS A 365 -15.42 13.64 12.06
N ASN A 366 -15.70 13.85 10.78
CA ASN A 366 -16.58 14.94 10.31
C ASN A 366 -17.43 14.42 9.15
N PHE A 367 -18.73 14.33 9.35
CA PHE A 367 -19.69 13.85 8.34
C PHE A 367 -19.80 14.76 7.11
N ASP A 368 -19.52 16.07 7.24
CA ASP A 368 -19.48 17.00 6.11
C ASP A 368 -18.25 16.77 5.20
N ARG A 369 -17.29 15.99 5.68
CA ARG A 369 -16.03 15.68 5.00
C ARG A 369 -15.79 14.18 4.92
N ALA A 370 -16.80 13.46 4.45
CA ALA A 370 -16.80 12.01 4.44
C ALA A 370 -17.55 11.42 3.26
N TYR A 371 -17.21 10.20 2.93
CA TYR A 371 -18.01 9.33 2.09
C TYR A 371 -18.82 8.40 3.01
N VAL A 372 -20.07 8.77 3.29
CA VAL A 372 -20.92 8.01 4.21
C VAL A 372 -21.44 6.74 3.52
N LEU A 373 -21.11 5.58 4.11
CA LEU A 373 -21.47 4.23 3.66
C LEU A 373 -22.76 3.73 4.29
#